data_3f063c1c288d67619ad9ac362f5560cb
#
_entry.id   3f063c1c288d67619ad9ac362f5560cb
#
_cell.length_a   1.000
_cell.length_b   1.000
_cell.length_c   1.000
_cell.angle_alpha   90.00
_cell.angle_beta   90.00
_cell.angle_gamma   90.00
#
_symmetry.space_group_name_H-M   'P 1'
#
loop_
_entity.id
_entity.type
_entity.pdbx_description
1 polymer ?
#
loop_
_entity_poly.entity_id
_entity_poly.type
_entity_poly.pdbx_seq_one_letter_code
_entity_poly.pdbx_strand_id
1 'polypeptide(L)'
;EQQAKLTQKLSDQKTKQEELKTKVEAAKKAYEDSTKATGANSEQSKALKEELDKLEQEFKANETAIGKTETALANQTTKTNASKASLVEMESELEKVNKELKNHKLNEFASGCDKAGQKMESFGKKMSVVSAGIAAIGAASIAAFKELDEGYDTIVTKTGATGEALEGLTASADNVFGSMPEDMSTVGEAIGEVNTRFHSTGEELESLSTQFIQFSSINGTNVTQSVDQVDKIMKAWNIDTSQTGNLLGLLTSKAQETGISVDKLESYVLDNNSAFKEMGLSLPQAINLMAQFDANGVDSTTALAGLKKALQNATAE
;
A
#
# COMPACT_ATOMS: atom_id res chain seq x y z
N GLU A 1 3.34 -10.74 6.19
CA GLU A 1 4.37 -10.79 5.16
C GLU A 1 5.34 -9.61 5.32
N GLN A 2 4.89 -8.35 5.26
CA GLN A 2 5.73 -7.15 5.42
C GLN A 2 6.54 -7.15 6.72
N GLN A 3 5.92 -7.48 7.85
CA GLN A 3 6.60 -7.57 9.12
C GLN A 3 7.71 -8.64 9.10
N ALA A 4 7.50 -9.75 8.42
CA ALA A 4 8.51 -10.79 8.25
C ALA A 4 9.69 -10.32 7.38
N LYS A 5 9.41 -9.61 6.27
CA LYS A 5 10.44 -9.00 5.41
C LYS A 5 11.30 -7.98 6.17
N LEU A 6 10.67 -7.11 6.97
CA LEU A 6 11.40 -6.14 7.81
C LEU A 6 12.25 -6.83 8.87
N THR A 7 11.73 -7.87 9.50
CA THR A 7 12.47 -8.65 10.50
C THR A 7 13.68 -9.32 9.87
N GLN A 8 13.53 -9.90 8.67
CA GLN A 8 14.65 -10.50 7.95
C GLN A 8 15.68 -9.43 7.58
N LYS A 9 15.25 -8.31 6.98
CA LYS A 9 16.12 -7.18 6.63
C LYS A 9 16.90 -6.66 7.85
N LEU A 10 16.24 -6.53 8.98
CA LEU A 10 16.88 -6.10 10.23
C LEU A 10 17.94 -7.11 10.70
N SER A 11 17.65 -8.41 10.58
CA SER A 11 18.61 -9.47 10.90
C SER A 11 19.85 -9.39 10.03
N ASP A 12 19.66 -9.24 8.71
CA ASP A 12 20.76 -9.15 7.74
C ASP A 12 21.61 -7.90 7.98
N GLN A 13 20.99 -6.76 8.27
CA GLN A 13 21.67 -5.52 8.62
C GLN A 13 22.48 -5.65 9.92
N LYS A 14 21.95 -6.33 10.93
CA LYS A 14 22.66 -6.57 12.21
C LYS A 14 23.87 -7.50 12.00
N THR A 15 23.72 -8.53 11.18
CA THR A 15 24.84 -9.39 10.80
C THR A 15 25.94 -8.59 10.08
N LYS A 16 25.55 -7.76 9.11
CA LYS A 16 26.49 -6.87 8.40
C LYS A 16 27.17 -5.89 9.36
N GLN A 17 26.47 -5.41 10.38
CA GLN A 17 27.03 -4.49 11.38
C GLN A 17 28.15 -5.14 12.18
N GLU A 18 27.99 -6.41 12.58
CA GLU A 18 29.05 -7.15 13.27
C GLU A 18 30.27 -7.42 12.37
N GLU A 19 30.03 -7.74 11.10
CA GLU A 19 31.12 -7.90 10.11
C GLU A 19 31.91 -6.59 9.92
N LEU A 20 31.18 -5.48 9.74
CA LEU A 20 31.80 -4.15 9.58
C LEU A 20 32.58 -3.75 10.84
N LYS A 21 32.04 -4.02 12.03
CA LYS A 21 32.74 -3.77 13.29
C LYS A 21 34.09 -4.49 13.33
N THR A 22 34.09 -5.77 12.98
CA THR A 22 35.32 -6.58 12.95
C THR A 22 36.32 -6.01 11.93
N LYS A 23 35.85 -5.59 10.75
CA LYS A 23 36.70 -4.98 9.73
C LYS A 23 37.27 -3.64 10.17
N VAL A 24 36.46 -2.78 10.81
CA VAL A 24 36.93 -1.49 11.35
C VAL A 24 37.99 -1.69 12.43
N GLU A 25 37.81 -2.64 13.33
CA GLU A 25 38.79 -2.96 14.38
C GLU A 25 40.12 -3.47 13.77
N ALA A 26 40.04 -4.33 12.75
CA ALA A 26 41.20 -4.85 12.04
C ALA A 26 41.95 -3.74 11.29
N ALA A 27 41.21 -2.88 10.55
CA ALA A 27 41.79 -1.76 9.79
C ALA A 27 42.42 -0.73 10.73
N LYS A 28 41.79 -0.45 11.88
CA LYS A 28 42.33 0.46 12.91
C LYS A 28 43.66 -0.06 13.45
N LYS A 29 43.73 -1.36 13.76
CA LYS A 29 44.95 -1.97 14.23
C LYS A 29 46.06 -1.94 13.16
N ALA A 30 45.70 -2.25 11.90
CA ALA A 30 46.68 -2.19 10.76
C ALA A 30 47.22 -0.77 10.57
N TYR A 31 46.38 0.24 10.64
CA TYR A 31 46.78 1.64 10.56
C TYR A 31 47.71 2.03 11.73
N GLU A 32 47.37 1.67 12.96
CA GLU A 32 48.19 1.93 14.14
C GLU A 32 49.57 1.26 14.05
N ASP A 33 49.62 -0.01 13.61
CA ASP A 33 50.86 -0.75 13.48
C ASP A 33 51.75 -0.19 12.35
N SER A 34 51.13 0.19 11.23
CA SER A 34 51.83 0.88 10.12
C SER A 34 52.40 2.25 10.55
N THR A 35 51.59 3.02 11.26
CA THR A 35 51.99 4.34 11.77
C THR A 35 53.19 4.24 12.72
N LYS A 36 53.20 3.23 13.59
CA LYS A 36 54.34 2.96 14.49
C LYS A 36 55.59 2.54 13.73
N ALA A 37 55.43 1.76 12.70
CA ALA A 37 56.57 1.20 11.93
C ALA A 37 57.18 2.18 10.93
N THR A 38 56.37 2.96 10.21
CA THR A 38 56.77 3.75 9.06
C THR A 38 56.45 5.25 9.17
N GLY A 39 55.76 5.66 10.21
CA GLY A 39 55.25 7.03 10.43
C GLY A 39 53.93 7.30 9.72
N ALA A 40 53.16 8.25 10.23
CA ALA A 40 51.83 8.60 9.76
C ALA A 40 51.77 9.14 8.33
N ASN A 41 52.88 9.69 7.84
CA ASN A 41 52.97 10.30 6.52
C ASN A 41 53.44 9.33 5.41
N SER A 42 53.74 8.07 5.76
CA SER A 42 54.11 7.06 4.73
C SER A 42 52.91 6.79 3.81
N GLU A 43 53.15 6.46 2.55
CA GLU A 43 52.10 6.10 1.59
C GLU A 43 51.23 4.94 2.09
N GLN A 44 51.88 3.96 2.75
CA GLN A 44 51.16 2.81 3.35
C GLN A 44 50.24 3.23 4.48
N SER A 45 50.68 4.12 5.39
CA SER A 45 49.84 4.61 6.47
C SER A 45 48.69 5.47 5.95
N LYS A 46 48.88 6.27 4.93
CA LYS A 46 47.82 7.05 4.28
C LYS A 46 46.80 6.15 3.62
N ALA A 47 47.19 5.12 2.87
CA ALA A 47 46.29 4.18 2.24
C ALA A 47 45.44 3.43 3.28
N LEU A 48 46.03 2.97 4.38
CA LEU A 48 45.33 2.31 5.47
C LEU A 48 44.37 3.28 6.22
N LYS A 49 44.70 4.55 6.31
CA LYS A 49 43.81 5.56 6.85
C LYS A 49 42.58 5.78 5.98
N GLU A 50 42.77 5.86 4.67
CA GLU A 50 41.65 5.97 3.71
C GLU A 50 40.73 4.75 3.76
N GLU A 51 41.28 3.54 3.89
CA GLU A 51 40.51 2.32 4.04
C GLU A 51 39.72 2.32 5.35
N LEU A 52 40.37 2.71 6.46
CA LEU A 52 39.70 2.85 7.76
C LEU A 52 38.55 3.84 7.70
N ASP A 53 38.77 5.03 7.12
CA ASP A 53 37.75 6.06 7.00
C ASP A 53 36.52 5.60 6.18
N LYS A 54 36.76 4.83 5.12
CA LYS A 54 35.67 4.22 4.34
C LYS A 54 34.87 3.20 5.16
N LEU A 55 35.55 2.30 5.86
CA LEU A 55 34.88 1.30 6.71
C LEU A 55 34.10 1.92 7.86
N GLU A 56 34.63 3.01 8.47
CA GLU A 56 33.91 3.76 9.52
C GLU A 56 32.66 4.46 8.95
N GLN A 57 32.74 4.98 7.72
CA GLN A 57 31.58 5.55 7.04
C GLN A 57 30.52 4.48 6.74
N GLU A 58 30.93 3.31 6.22
CA GLU A 58 30.02 2.19 5.96
C GLU A 58 29.36 1.67 7.25
N PHE A 59 30.14 1.59 8.33
CA PHE A 59 29.61 1.18 9.64
C PHE A 59 28.54 2.13 10.13
N LYS A 60 28.78 3.45 10.08
CA LYS A 60 27.83 4.48 10.48
C LYS A 60 26.59 4.53 9.58
N ALA A 61 26.78 4.31 8.28
CA ALA A 61 25.67 4.23 7.34
C ALA A 61 24.75 3.02 7.64
N ASN A 62 25.36 1.85 7.92
CA ASN A 62 24.58 0.66 8.28
C ASN A 62 23.90 0.81 9.66
N GLU A 63 24.53 1.45 10.63
CA GLU A 63 23.90 1.79 11.91
C GLU A 63 22.65 2.67 11.74
N THR A 64 22.76 3.66 10.85
CA THR A 64 21.62 4.51 10.48
C THR A 64 20.51 3.69 9.81
N ALA A 65 20.88 2.79 8.89
CA ALA A 65 19.93 1.92 8.21
C ALA A 65 19.20 0.96 9.17
N ILE A 66 19.89 0.42 10.19
CA ILE A 66 19.30 -0.39 11.26
C ILE A 66 18.25 0.43 12.00
N GLY A 67 18.57 1.63 12.47
CA GLY A 67 17.63 2.49 13.20
C GLY A 67 16.36 2.79 12.41
N LYS A 68 16.49 2.99 11.11
CA LYS A 68 15.35 3.20 10.20
C LYS A 68 14.49 1.94 10.08
N THR A 69 15.11 0.78 9.89
CA THR A 69 14.39 -0.50 9.78
C THR A 69 13.68 -0.84 11.11
N GLU A 70 14.30 -0.54 12.25
CA GLU A 70 13.66 -0.70 13.58
C GLU A 70 12.45 0.22 13.75
N THR A 71 12.56 1.47 13.30
CA THR A 71 11.45 2.43 13.31
C THR A 71 10.31 1.97 12.39
N ALA A 72 10.64 1.53 11.17
CA ALA A 72 9.67 1.01 10.23
C ALA A 72 8.95 -0.25 10.78
N LEU A 73 9.68 -1.16 11.42
CA LEU A 73 9.13 -2.35 12.05
C LEU A 73 8.19 -2.01 13.22
N ALA A 74 8.56 -1.06 14.06
CA ALA A 74 7.72 -0.58 15.16
C ALA A 74 6.42 0.04 14.63
N ASN A 75 6.52 0.89 13.61
CA ASN A 75 5.37 1.51 12.95
C ASN A 75 4.46 0.46 12.31
N GLN A 76 5.04 -0.52 11.60
CA GLN A 76 4.28 -1.61 11.01
C GLN A 76 3.54 -2.45 12.07
N THR A 77 4.17 -2.70 13.21
CA THR A 77 3.53 -3.42 14.32
C THR A 77 2.34 -2.62 14.86
N THR A 78 2.50 -1.32 15.03
CA THR A 78 1.41 -0.43 15.48
C THR A 78 0.27 -0.41 14.47
N LYS A 79 0.58 -0.30 13.18
CA LYS A 79 -0.41 -0.35 12.09
C LYS A 79 -1.16 -1.68 12.05
N THR A 80 -0.44 -2.79 12.15
CA THR A 80 -1.03 -4.14 12.16
C THR A 80 -1.98 -4.31 13.35
N ASN A 81 -1.62 -3.80 14.51
CA ASN A 81 -2.48 -3.87 15.69
C ASN A 81 -3.72 -2.98 15.57
N ALA A 82 -3.59 -1.78 14.98
CA ALA A 82 -4.70 -0.90 14.69
C ALA A 82 -5.67 -1.52 13.67
N SER A 83 -5.13 -2.12 12.60
CA SER A 83 -5.93 -2.83 11.59
C SER A 83 -6.66 -4.04 12.19
N LYS A 84 -6.00 -4.82 13.05
CA LYS A 84 -6.64 -5.94 13.77
C LYS A 84 -7.78 -5.46 14.66
N ALA A 85 -7.60 -4.36 15.39
CA ALA A 85 -8.65 -3.78 16.22
C ALA A 85 -9.85 -3.32 15.39
N SER A 86 -9.58 -2.67 14.23
CA SER A 86 -10.63 -2.24 13.30
C SER A 86 -11.35 -3.41 12.64
N LEU A 87 -10.64 -4.52 12.33
CA LEU A 87 -11.26 -5.74 11.82
C LEU A 87 -12.21 -6.38 12.85
N VAL A 88 -11.83 -6.44 14.12
CA VAL A 88 -12.70 -6.95 15.20
C VAL A 88 -13.95 -6.09 15.38
N GLU A 89 -13.82 -4.75 15.28
CA GLU A 89 -14.96 -3.85 15.27
C GLU A 89 -15.89 -4.12 14.07
N MET A 90 -15.32 -4.30 12.88
CA MET A 90 -16.08 -4.64 11.66
C MET A 90 -16.77 -5.99 11.74
N GLU A 91 -16.10 -7.03 12.23
CA GLU A 91 -16.71 -8.35 12.45
C GLU A 91 -17.94 -8.23 13.35
N SER A 92 -17.82 -7.48 14.46
CA SER A 92 -18.95 -7.23 15.37
C SER A 92 -20.12 -6.51 14.71
N GLU A 93 -19.84 -5.51 13.84
CA GLU A 93 -20.89 -4.78 13.15
C GLU A 93 -21.52 -5.58 12.00
N LEU A 94 -20.71 -6.38 11.27
CA LEU A 94 -21.21 -7.33 10.26
C LEU A 94 -22.11 -8.41 10.89
N GLU A 95 -21.75 -8.88 12.09
CA GLU A 95 -22.59 -9.83 12.82
C GLU A 95 -23.96 -9.22 13.20
N LYS A 96 -23.99 -7.92 13.58
CA LYS A 96 -25.23 -7.19 13.81
C LYS A 96 -26.05 -7.03 12.53
N VAL A 97 -25.40 -6.64 11.42
CA VAL A 97 -26.05 -6.51 10.09
C VAL A 97 -26.59 -7.86 9.61
N ASN A 98 -25.83 -8.95 9.74
CA ASN A 98 -26.28 -10.30 9.38
C ASN A 98 -27.46 -10.75 10.25
N LYS A 99 -27.49 -10.35 11.51
CA LYS A 99 -28.58 -10.66 12.42
C LYS A 99 -29.85 -9.86 12.07
N GLU A 100 -29.69 -8.61 11.68
CA GLU A 100 -30.78 -7.76 11.17
C GLU A 100 -31.30 -8.26 9.81
N LEU A 101 -30.41 -8.67 8.89
CA LEU A 101 -30.74 -9.23 7.57
C LEU A 101 -31.56 -10.51 7.65
N LYS A 102 -31.32 -11.36 8.63
CA LYS A 102 -32.12 -12.58 8.84
C LYS A 102 -33.56 -12.29 9.30
N ASN A 103 -33.82 -11.08 9.75
CA ASN A 103 -35.10 -10.71 10.40
C ASN A 103 -35.95 -9.68 9.60
N HIS A 104 -35.46 -9.09 8.49
CA HIS A 104 -36.13 -7.94 7.86
C HIS A 104 -36.36 -8.04 6.34
N LYS A 105 -37.41 -7.34 5.86
CA LYS A 105 -37.85 -7.23 4.47
C LYS A 105 -36.93 -6.30 3.65
N LEU A 106 -36.93 -6.42 2.31
CA LEU A 106 -36.01 -5.78 1.38
C LEU A 106 -35.76 -4.26 1.58
N ASN A 107 -36.72 -3.49 2.05
CA ASN A 107 -36.57 -2.04 2.27
C ASN A 107 -35.73 -1.69 3.52
N GLU A 108 -35.66 -2.59 4.49
CA GLU A 108 -34.83 -2.44 5.68
C GLU A 108 -33.38 -2.89 5.40
N PHE A 109 -33.19 -3.79 4.41
CA PHE A 109 -31.90 -4.20 3.88
C PHE A 109 -31.14 -3.01 3.27
N ALA A 110 -31.79 -2.14 2.48
CA ALA A 110 -31.15 -0.95 1.89
C ALA A 110 -30.61 0.01 2.96
N SER A 111 -31.36 0.23 4.05
CA SER A 111 -30.91 1.10 5.16
C SER A 111 -29.76 0.48 5.98
N GLY A 112 -29.68 -0.84 6.03
CA GLY A 112 -28.57 -1.58 6.64
C GLY A 112 -27.27 -1.43 5.83
N CYS A 113 -27.36 -1.47 4.51
CA CYS A 113 -26.22 -1.26 3.60
C CYS A 113 -25.69 0.18 3.69
N ASP A 114 -26.55 1.18 3.83
CA ASP A 114 -26.13 2.59 4.01
C ASP A 114 -25.38 2.78 5.34
N LYS A 115 -25.83 2.13 6.41
CA LYS A 115 -25.13 2.16 7.71
C LYS A 115 -23.80 1.40 7.69
N ALA A 116 -23.71 0.29 6.96
CA ALA A 116 -22.46 -0.43 6.75
C ALA A 116 -21.48 0.42 5.92
N GLY A 117 -21.95 1.12 4.88
CA GLY A 117 -21.19 2.07 4.09
C GLY A 117 -20.59 3.22 4.92
N GLN A 118 -21.40 3.84 5.80
CA GLN A 118 -20.93 4.92 6.69
C GLN A 118 -19.89 4.43 7.71
N LYS A 119 -19.98 3.19 8.19
CA LYS A 119 -18.99 2.61 9.11
C LYS A 119 -17.69 2.21 8.40
N MET A 120 -17.77 1.80 7.14
CA MET A 120 -16.59 1.58 6.29
C MET A 120 -15.90 2.89 5.90
N GLU A 121 -16.63 4.00 5.77
CA GLU A 121 -16.06 5.33 5.65
C GLU A 121 -15.15 5.65 6.86
N SER A 122 -15.55 5.27 8.07
CA SER A 122 -14.73 5.44 9.28
C SER A 122 -13.47 4.54 9.26
N PHE A 123 -13.54 3.36 8.64
CA PHE A 123 -12.38 2.48 8.44
C PHE A 123 -11.40 3.07 7.42
N GLY A 124 -11.90 3.55 6.27
CA GLY A 124 -11.10 4.24 5.28
C GLY A 124 -10.39 5.48 5.85
N LYS A 125 -11.11 6.29 6.65
CA LYS A 125 -10.54 7.44 7.35
C LYS A 125 -9.50 7.03 8.40
N LYS A 126 -9.69 5.94 9.13
CA LYS A 126 -8.69 5.42 10.09
C LYS A 126 -7.46 4.84 9.39
N MET A 127 -7.62 4.25 8.20
CA MET A 127 -6.50 3.80 7.36
C MET A 127 -5.69 4.98 6.82
N SER A 128 -6.33 6.10 6.45
CA SER A 128 -5.66 7.29 5.92
C SER A 128 -4.89 8.10 6.99
N VAL A 129 -5.33 8.11 8.25
CA VAL A 129 -4.69 8.84 9.35
C VAL A 129 -3.34 8.23 9.79
N VAL A 130 -3.07 6.98 9.42
CA VAL A 130 -1.81 6.29 9.77
C VAL A 130 -0.61 6.77 8.95
N SER A 131 -0.82 7.53 7.90
CA SER A 131 0.25 8.01 7.00
C SER A 131 0.89 9.35 7.39
N ALA A 132 0.42 10.04 8.42
CA ALA A 132 1.01 11.32 8.86
C ALA A 132 2.15 11.09 9.85
N GLY A 133 3.36 11.07 9.36
CA GLY A 133 4.56 11.29 10.16
C GLY A 133 5.70 10.32 9.93
N ILE A 134 6.60 10.61 9.01
CA ILE A 134 8.05 10.42 9.17
C ILE A 134 8.73 11.30 8.12
N ALA A 135 9.42 12.31 8.57
CA ALA A 135 10.33 13.12 7.78
C ALA A 135 11.77 12.66 7.97
N ALA A 136 12.54 12.78 6.91
CA ALA A 136 13.98 12.83 6.80
C ALA A 136 14.80 11.53 6.85
N ILE A 137 15.44 11.24 5.72
CA ILE A 137 16.44 10.20 5.59
C ILE A 137 17.64 10.66 4.77
N GLY A 138 18.81 10.59 5.37
CA GLY A 138 20.08 10.80 4.70
C GLY A 138 20.63 9.52 4.05
N ALA A 139 21.30 9.73 2.94
CA ALA A 139 22.21 8.93 2.12
C ALA A 139 22.31 7.41 2.39
N ALA A 140 21.89 6.65 1.40
CA ALA A 140 21.98 5.21 1.33
C ALA A 140 23.15 4.74 0.44
N SER A 141 23.55 3.48 0.61
CA SER A 141 24.59 2.81 -0.18
C SER A 141 24.25 2.69 -1.68
N ILE A 142 25.24 2.39 -2.52
CA ILE A 142 25.11 2.24 -3.99
C ILE A 142 23.95 1.32 -4.44
N ALA A 143 23.63 0.29 -3.66
CA ALA A 143 22.49 -0.59 -3.93
C ALA A 143 21.14 0.14 -3.79
N ALA A 144 21.02 1.06 -2.81
CA ALA A 144 19.84 1.88 -2.65
C ALA A 144 19.71 2.95 -3.72
N PHE A 145 20.81 3.46 -4.28
CA PHE A 145 20.75 4.37 -5.43
C PHE A 145 20.17 3.68 -6.67
N LYS A 146 20.55 2.42 -6.92
CA LYS A 146 20.01 1.66 -8.05
C LYS A 146 18.50 1.40 -7.89
N GLU A 147 18.05 1.06 -6.70
CA GLU A 147 16.63 0.85 -6.38
C GLU A 147 15.82 2.14 -6.55
N LEU A 148 16.37 3.29 -6.12
CA LEU A 148 15.75 4.61 -6.32
C LEU A 148 15.66 4.97 -7.81
N ASP A 149 16.73 4.74 -8.57
CA ASP A 149 16.81 5.02 -10.00
C ASP A 149 15.73 4.23 -10.79
N GLU A 150 15.58 2.93 -10.50
CA GLU A 150 14.53 2.08 -11.10
C GLU A 150 13.11 2.60 -10.80
N GLY A 151 12.85 3.09 -9.59
CA GLY A 151 11.57 3.68 -9.22
C GLY A 151 11.32 5.02 -9.91
N TYR A 152 12.32 5.87 -10.01
CA TYR A 152 12.21 7.14 -10.73
C TYR A 152 12.02 6.95 -12.23
N ASP A 153 12.72 6.01 -12.85
CA ASP A 153 12.52 5.63 -14.25
C ASP A 153 11.09 5.15 -14.50
N THR A 154 10.52 4.42 -13.55
CA THR A 154 9.12 3.98 -13.60
C THR A 154 8.17 5.18 -13.58
N ILE A 155 8.40 6.17 -12.70
CA ILE A 155 7.61 7.40 -12.65
C ILE A 155 7.68 8.15 -13.98
N VAL A 156 8.88 8.36 -14.51
CA VAL A 156 9.08 9.03 -15.81
C VAL A 156 8.34 8.29 -16.93
N THR A 157 8.47 6.96 -16.97
CA THR A 157 7.84 6.13 -18.00
C THR A 157 6.31 6.22 -17.95
N LYS A 158 5.73 6.24 -16.76
CA LYS A 158 4.26 6.27 -16.59
C LYS A 158 3.66 7.67 -16.77
N THR A 159 4.37 8.71 -16.38
CA THR A 159 3.83 10.09 -16.35
C THR A 159 4.33 10.96 -17.48
N GLY A 160 5.49 10.68 -18.05
CA GLY A 160 6.20 11.56 -18.97
C GLY A 160 6.67 12.87 -18.33
N ALA A 161 6.67 12.97 -17.02
CA ALA A 161 7.03 14.17 -16.28
C ALA A 161 8.50 14.53 -16.45
N THR A 162 8.81 15.83 -16.48
CA THR A 162 10.16 16.39 -16.57
C THR A 162 10.27 17.64 -15.71
N GLY A 163 11.49 18.06 -15.35
CA GLY A 163 11.74 19.28 -14.59
C GLY A 163 11.04 19.30 -13.25
N GLU A 164 10.46 20.43 -12.86
CA GLU A 164 9.81 20.66 -11.55
C GLU A 164 8.68 19.66 -11.27
N ALA A 165 7.92 19.25 -12.30
CA ALA A 165 6.89 18.25 -12.14
C ALA A 165 7.47 16.89 -11.75
N LEU A 166 8.58 16.47 -12.35
CA LEU A 166 9.27 15.24 -11.98
C LEU A 166 9.87 15.33 -10.58
N GLU A 167 10.47 16.46 -10.22
CA GLU A 167 11.01 16.69 -8.87
C GLU A 167 9.92 16.53 -7.79
N GLY A 168 8.73 17.07 -8.05
CA GLY A 168 7.59 16.88 -7.14
C GLY A 168 7.15 15.43 -7.00
N LEU A 169 7.10 14.67 -8.09
CA LEU A 169 6.72 13.26 -8.08
C LEU A 169 7.76 12.38 -7.40
N THR A 170 9.05 12.62 -7.65
CA THR A 170 10.15 11.88 -6.99
C THR A 170 10.21 12.19 -5.50
N ALA A 171 9.98 13.43 -5.09
CA ALA A 171 9.88 13.80 -3.68
C ALA A 171 8.72 13.08 -2.99
N SER A 172 7.54 12.99 -3.62
CA SER A 172 6.43 12.21 -3.09
C SER A 172 6.74 10.72 -3.03
N ALA A 173 7.45 10.18 -4.02
CA ALA A 173 7.91 8.80 -4.01
C ALA A 173 8.87 8.51 -2.84
N ASP A 174 9.81 9.41 -2.58
CA ASP A 174 10.74 9.30 -1.44
C ASP A 174 10.01 9.31 -0.10
N ASN A 175 8.99 10.16 0.05
CA ASN A 175 8.16 10.23 1.25
C ASN A 175 7.38 8.92 1.46
N VAL A 176 6.77 8.38 0.41
CA VAL A 176 6.05 7.10 0.47
C VAL A 176 7.01 5.96 0.76
N PHE A 177 8.13 5.87 0.03
CA PHE A 177 9.17 4.85 0.25
C PHE A 177 9.74 4.88 1.66
N GLY A 178 10.01 6.09 2.18
CA GLY A 178 10.47 6.27 3.55
C GLY A 178 9.44 5.89 4.62
N SER A 179 8.15 5.88 4.28
CA SER A 179 7.07 5.61 5.23
C SER A 179 6.62 4.15 5.31
N MET A 180 7.00 3.31 4.32
CA MET A 180 6.53 1.94 4.23
C MET A 180 7.63 0.99 3.71
N PRO A 181 7.55 -0.31 4.08
CA PRO A 181 8.58 -1.30 3.73
C PRO A 181 8.29 -1.97 2.37
N GLU A 182 8.14 -1.17 1.33
CA GLU A 182 7.97 -1.65 -0.04
C GLU A 182 9.22 -1.31 -0.85
N ASP A 183 9.42 -1.99 -1.98
CA ASP A 183 10.49 -1.62 -2.91
C ASP A 183 10.13 -0.33 -3.68
N MET A 184 11.15 0.38 -4.12
CA MET A 184 10.97 1.66 -4.80
C MET A 184 10.30 1.52 -6.17
N SER A 185 10.41 0.35 -6.81
CA SER A 185 9.70 0.05 -8.05
C SER A 185 8.18 0.04 -7.84
N THR A 186 7.71 -0.65 -6.80
CA THR A 186 6.29 -0.66 -6.39
C THR A 186 5.79 0.74 -6.04
N VAL A 187 6.62 1.52 -5.33
CA VAL A 187 6.29 2.92 -5.02
C VAL A 187 6.22 3.76 -6.29
N GLY A 188 7.19 3.61 -7.19
CA GLY A 188 7.21 4.30 -8.48
C GLY A 188 5.99 3.97 -9.35
N GLU A 189 5.57 2.70 -9.37
CA GLU A 189 4.34 2.26 -10.02
C GLU A 189 3.11 2.96 -9.43
N ALA A 190 2.97 2.97 -8.11
CA ALA A 190 1.84 3.60 -7.43
C ALA A 190 1.79 5.11 -7.69
N ILE A 191 2.91 5.81 -7.49
CA ILE A 191 3.02 7.26 -7.74
C ILE A 191 2.68 7.59 -9.20
N GLY A 192 3.26 6.85 -10.15
CA GLY A 192 3.03 7.07 -11.57
C GLY A 192 1.58 6.84 -11.98
N GLU A 193 0.96 5.74 -11.57
CA GLU A 193 -0.43 5.42 -11.90
C GLU A 193 -1.43 6.37 -11.22
N VAL A 194 -1.24 6.68 -9.93
CA VAL A 194 -2.12 7.59 -9.20
C VAL A 194 -2.04 9.00 -9.79
N ASN A 195 -0.84 9.51 -10.05
CA ASN A 195 -0.69 10.82 -10.69
C ASN A 195 -1.36 10.84 -12.07
N THR A 196 -1.17 9.82 -12.91
CA THR A 196 -1.71 9.78 -14.27
C THR A 196 -3.23 9.69 -14.30
N ARG A 197 -3.86 8.95 -13.37
CA ARG A 197 -5.31 8.69 -13.40
C ARG A 197 -6.13 9.64 -12.55
N PHE A 198 -5.61 10.00 -11.38
CA PHE A 198 -6.29 10.88 -10.43
C PHE A 198 -5.80 12.32 -10.49
N HIS A 199 -4.71 12.59 -11.20
CA HIS A 199 -4.07 13.92 -11.33
C HIS A 199 -3.67 14.52 -9.98
N SER A 200 -3.49 13.66 -8.96
CA SER A 200 -3.08 14.08 -7.63
C SER A 200 -1.59 14.38 -7.56
N THR A 201 -1.22 15.31 -6.69
CA THR A 201 0.17 15.75 -6.43
C THR A 201 0.38 15.97 -4.92
N GLY A 202 1.62 16.02 -4.46
CA GLY A 202 1.97 16.29 -3.06
C GLY A 202 1.31 15.32 -2.09
N GLU A 203 0.83 15.81 -0.95
CA GLU A 203 0.28 14.99 0.14
C GLU A 203 -0.91 14.11 -0.29
N GLU A 204 -1.74 14.57 -1.21
CA GLU A 204 -2.85 13.76 -1.73
C GLU A 204 -2.33 12.57 -2.54
N LEU A 205 -1.33 12.79 -3.40
CA LEU A 205 -0.65 11.74 -4.15
C LEU A 205 -0.01 10.70 -3.21
N GLU A 206 0.72 11.17 -2.20
CA GLU A 206 1.36 10.31 -1.20
C GLU A 206 0.35 9.46 -0.44
N SER A 207 -0.75 10.08 -0.01
CA SER A 207 -1.83 9.38 0.70
C SER A 207 -2.50 8.32 -0.17
N LEU A 208 -2.89 8.66 -1.39
CA LEU A 208 -3.53 7.72 -2.32
C LEU A 208 -2.59 6.59 -2.72
N SER A 209 -1.34 6.90 -3.06
CA SER A 209 -0.34 5.89 -3.41
C SER A 209 -0.11 4.90 -2.26
N THR A 210 0.01 5.41 -1.04
CA THR A 210 0.11 4.59 0.17
C THR A 210 -1.10 3.65 0.33
N GLN A 211 -2.31 4.17 0.12
CA GLN A 211 -3.54 3.37 0.22
C GLN A 211 -3.59 2.26 -0.84
N PHE A 212 -3.22 2.55 -2.09
CA PHE A 212 -3.19 1.56 -3.16
C PHE A 212 -2.12 0.50 -2.95
N ILE A 213 -0.92 0.87 -2.48
CA ILE A 213 0.13 -0.09 -2.13
C ILE A 213 -0.36 -1.02 -1.00
N GLN A 214 -0.95 -0.46 0.04
CA GLN A 214 -1.51 -1.25 1.15
C GLN A 214 -2.62 -2.18 0.70
N PHE A 215 -3.54 -1.68 -0.13
CA PHE A 215 -4.63 -2.46 -0.71
C PHE A 215 -4.11 -3.64 -1.53
N SER A 216 -3.16 -3.38 -2.43
CA SER A 216 -2.55 -4.42 -3.28
C SER A 216 -1.81 -5.46 -2.45
N SER A 217 -1.05 -5.02 -1.44
CA SER A 217 -0.30 -5.91 -0.55
C SER A 217 -1.23 -6.79 0.30
N ILE A 218 -2.33 -6.24 0.83
CA ILE A 218 -3.31 -6.99 1.64
C ILE A 218 -4.04 -8.02 0.80
N ASN A 219 -4.43 -7.67 -0.43
CA ASN A 219 -5.26 -8.50 -1.29
C ASN A 219 -4.45 -9.39 -2.25
N GLY A 220 -3.12 -9.23 -2.29
CA GLY A 220 -2.23 -9.99 -3.18
C GLY A 220 -2.39 -9.61 -4.65
N THR A 221 -2.82 -8.37 -4.94
CA THR A 221 -3.01 -7.82 -6.29
C THR A 221 -1.79 -6.99 -6.73
N ASN A 222 -1.73 -6.66 -8.01
CA ASN A 222 -0.72 -5.73 -8.53
C ASN A 222 -1.20 -4.28 -8.37
N VAL A 223 -0.32 -3.38 -7.90
CA VAL A 223 -0.67 -1.99 -7.61
C VAL A 223 -1.15 -1.23 -8.86
N THR A 224 -0.49 -1.40 -9.99
CA THR A 224 -0.88 -0.78 -11.27
C THR A 224 -2.29 -1.21 -11.68
N GLN A 225 -2.59 -2.51 -11.59
CA GLN A 225 -3.91 -3.05 -11.90
C GLN A 225 -4.96 -2.54 -10.93
N SER A 226 -4.68 -2.51 -9.63
CA SER A 226 -5.60 -2.01 -8.61
C SER A 226 -5.96 -0.54 -8.83
N VAL A 227 -4.97 0.31 -9.14
CA VAL A 227 -5.21 1.73 -9.46
C VAL A 227 -6.11 1.86 -10.70
N ASP A 228 -5.83 1.08 -11.76
CA ASP A 228 -6.61 1.09 -13.00
C ASP A 228 -8.06 0.66 -12.80
N GLN A 229 -8.28 -0.43 -12.09
CA GLN A 229 -9.64 -0.97 -11.88
C GLN A 229 -10.46 -0.05 -10.97
N VAL A 230 -9.88 0.44 -9.88
CA VAL A 230 -10.56 1.35 -8.96
C VAL A 230 -10.89 2.67 -9.65
N ASP A 231 -10.00 3.24 -10.45
CA ASP A 231 -10.28 4.44 -11.26
C ASP A 231 -11.48 4.20 -12.22
N LYS A 232 -11.50 3.06 -12.91
CA LYS A 232 -12.63 2.69 -13.77
C LYS A 232 -13.94 2.56 -13.01
N ILE A 233 -13.91 1.92 -11.83
CA ILE A 233 -15.10 1.81 -10.97
C ILE A 233 -15.57 3.20 -10.56
N MET A 234 -14.68 4.06 -10.07
CA MET A 234 -15.02 5.40 -9.61
C MET A 234 -15.63 6.24 -10.76
N LYS A 235 -15.04 6.20 -11.95
CA LYS A 235 -15.59 6.85 -13.14
C LYS A 235 -16.94 6.27 -13.55
N ALA A 236 -17.05 4.94 -13.60
CA ALA A 236 -18.29 4.26 -13.96
C ALA A 236 -19.44 4.58 -13.01
N TRP A 237 -19.16 4.78 -11.72
CA TRP A 237 -20.15 5.03 -10.69
C TRP A 237 -20.25 6.50 -10.26
N ASN A 238 -19.49 7.38 -10.90
CA ASN A 238 -19.40 8.82 -10.58
C ASN A 238 -19.07 9.08 -9.11
N ILE A 239 -18.01 8.43 -8.64
CA ILE A 239 -17.51 8.53 -7.26
C ILE A 239 -16.33 9.50 -7.24
N ASP A 240 -16.33 10.41 -6.28
CA ASP A 240 -15.28 11.38 -6.07
C ASP A 240 -13.99 10.74 -5.53
N THR A 241 -12.82 11.27 -5.92
CA THR A 241 -11.50 10.77 -5.50
C THR A 241 -11.35 10.71 -3.99
N SER A 242 -11.98 11.62 -3.24
CA SER A 242 -11.97 11.60 -1.77
C SER A 242 -12.59 10.33 -1.16
N GLN A 243 -13.34 9.56 -1.93
CA GLN A 243 -13.96 8.29 -1.52
C GLN A 243 -13.10 7.06 -1.86
N THR A 244 -11.91 7.25 -2.44
CA THR A 244 -11.04 6.12 -2.83
C THR A 244 -10.77 5.17 -1.66
N GLY A 245 -10.36 5.69 -0.50
CA GLY A 245 -10.09 4.87 0.68
C GLY A 245 -11.31 4.06 1.15
N ASN A 246 -12.51 4.63 1.05
CA ASN A 246 -13.76 3.95 1.39
C ASN A 246 -14.03 2.77 0.43
N LEU A 247 -13.81 2.99 -0.88
CA LEU A 247 -13.99 1.95 -1.89
C LEU A 247 -12.99 0.82 -1.71
N LEU A 248 -11.69 1.14 -1.50
CA LEU A 248 -10.65 0.14 -1.23
C LEU A 248 -10.98 -0.70 0.02
N GLY A 249 -11.42 -0.03 1.09
CA GLY A 249 -11.86 -0.70 2.33
C GLY A 249 -13.05 -1.61 2.11
N LEU A 250 -14.05 -1.18 1.33
CA LEU A 250 -15.24 -1.97 1.01
C LEU A 250 -14.88 -3.23 0.20
N LEU A 251 -14.08 -3.09 -0.86
CA LEU A 251 -13.61 -4.21 -1.68
C LEU A 251 -12.83 -5.23 -0.84
N THR A 252 -11.85 -4.77 -0.06
CA THR A 252 -11.06 -5.63 0.83
C THR A 252 -11.93 -6.36 1.84
N SER A 253 -12.85 -5.65 2.50
CA SER A 253 -13.73 -6.25 3.49
C SER A 253 -14.61 -7.34 2.90
N LYS A 254 -15.20 -7.09 1.73
CA LYS A 254 -16.07 -8.08 1.07
C LYS A 254 -15.30 -9.28 0.53
N ALA A 255 -14.09 -9.06 0.03
CA ALA A 255 -13.19 -10.13 -0.36
C ALA A 255 -12.84 -11.06 0.83
N GLN A 256 -12.52 -10.48 1.98
CA GLN A 256 -12.20 -11.24 3.20
C GLN A 256 -13.42 -11.94 3.81
N GLU A 257 -14.61 -11.31 3.78
CA GLU A 257 -15.85 -11.88 4.32
C GLU A 257 -16.30 -13.12 3.54
N THR A 258 -16.19 -13.08 2.20
CA THR A 258 -16.79 -14.09 1.32
C THR A 258 -15.79 -15.04 0.69
N GLY A 259 -14.49 -14.73 0.77
CA GLY A 259 -13.43 -15.49 0.10
C GLY A 259 -13.30 -15.21 -1.42
N ILE A 260 -14.11 -14.32 -1.98
CA ILE A 260 -14.00 -13.89 -3.37
C ILE A 260 -12.74 -13.01 -3.54
N SER A 261 -12.05 -13.12 -4.67
CA SER A 261 -10.93 -12.21 -4.93
C SER A 261 -11.41 -10.80 -5.25
N VAL A 262 -10.60 -9.81 -4.88
CA VAL A 262 -10.89 -8.40 -5.19
C VAL A 262 -11.02 -8.19 -6.69
N ASP A 263 -10.12 -8.74 -7.51
CA ASP A 263 -10.17 -8.66 -8.98
C ASP A 263 -11.53 -9.13 -9.53
N LYS A 264 -12.09 -10.20 -8.95
CA LYS A 264 -13.39 -10.73 -9.36
C LYS A 264 -14.53 -9.81 -8.97
N LEU A 265 -14.48 -9.20 -7.78
CA LEU A 265 -15.46 -8.19 -7.35
C LEU A 265 -15.40 -6.95 -8.25
N GLU A 266 -14.21 -6.46 -8.55
CA GLU A 266 -13.98 -5.31 -9.44
C GLU A 266 -14.56 -5.58 -10.84
N SER A 267 -14.23 -6.74 -11.43
CA SER A 267 -14.78 -7.14 -12.72
C SER A 267 -16.30 -7.21 -12.69
N TYR A 268 -16.88 -7.81 -11.67
CA TYR A 268 -18.33 -7.92 -11.55
C TYR A 268 -19.04 -6.56 -11.53
N VAL A 269 -18.54 -5.59 -10.78
CA VAL A 269 -19.17 -4.27 -10.67
C VAL A 269 -18.93 -3.39 -11.88
N LEU A 270 -17.84 -3.62 -12.62
CA LEU A 270 -17.56 -2.95 -13.88
C LEU A 270 -18.42 -3.51 -15.02
N ASP A 271 -18.40 -4.82 -15.21
CA ASP A 271 -19.06 -5.48 -16.33
C ASP A 271 -20.60 -5.35 -16.26
N ASN A 272 -21.13 -5.20 -15.06
CA ASN A 272 -22.57 -5.15 -14.81
C ASN A 272 -23.05 -3.78 -14.31
N ASN A 273 -22.24 -2.71 -14.40
CA ASN A 273 -22.58 -1.41 -13.81
C ASN A 273 -23.91 -0.84 -14.35
N SER A 274 -24.17 -1.01 -15.65
CA SER A 274 -25.42 -0.57 -16.28
C SER A 274 -26.64 -1.29 -15.69
N ALA A 275 -26.53 -2.61 -15.53
CA ALA A 275 -27.61 -3.42 -14.97
C ALA A 275 -27.90 -3.03 -13.51
N PHE A 276 -26.86 -2.78 -12.71
CA PHE A 276 -27.05 -2.33 -11.33
C PHE A 276 -27.71 -0.95 -11.25
N LYS A 277 -27.31 -0.01 -12.12
CA LYS A 277 -27.92 1.32 -12.19
C LYS A 277 -29.39 1.26 -12.64
N GLU A 278 -29.69 0.42 -13.63
CA GLU A 278 -31.08 0.18 -14.05
C GLU A 278 -31.95 -0.39 -12.90
N MET A 279 -31.34 -1.20 -12.03
CA MET A 279 -32.00 -1.72 -10.81
C MET A 279 -32.03 -0.71 -9.66
N GLY A 280 -31.46 0.48 -9.81
CA GLY A 280 -31.37 1.51 -8.77
C GLY A 280 -30.44 1.17 -7.63
N LEU A 281 -29.47 0.26 -7.84
CA LEU A 281 -28.51 -0.13 -6.81
C LEU A 281 -27.35 0.86 -6.76
N SER A 282 -26.92 1.18 -5.55
CA SER A 282 -25.64 1.87 -5.31
C SER A 282 -24.48 0.91 -5.45
N LEU A 283 -23.25 1.44 -5.63
CA LEU A 283 -22.03 0.61 -5.72
C LEU A 283 -21.85 -0.32 -4.51
N PRO A 284 -22.02 0.12 -3.25
CA PRO A 284 -21.93 -0.79 -2.10
C PRO A 284 -22.96 -1.92 -2.14
N GLN A 285 -24.18 -1.64 -2.60
CA GLN A 285 -25.22 -2.65 -2.77
C GLN A 285 -24.85 -3.66 -3.88
N ALA A 286 -24.33 -3.18 -5.00
CA ALA A 286 -23.88 -4.02 -6.11
C ALA A 286 -22.71 -4.94 -5.68
N ILE A 287 -21.68 -4.41 -5.01
CA ILE A 287 -20.57 -5.18 -4.47
C ILE A 287 -21.08 -6.26 -3.50
N ASN A 288 -21.95 -5.89 -2.57
CA ASN A 288 -22.52 -6.83 -1.60
C ASN A 288 -23.34 -7.93 -2.27
N LEU A 289 -24.16 -7.59 -3.25
CA LEU A 289 -24.98 -8.55 -4.00
C LEU A 289 -24.10 -9.58 -4.72
N MET A 290 -23.04 -9.12 -5.40
CA MET A 290 -22.13 -10.00 -6.13
C MET A 290 -21.32 -10.89 -5.18
N ALA A 291 -20.85 -10.35 -4.08
CA ALA A 291 -20.17 -11.11 -3.05
C ALA A 291 -21.06 -12.20 -2.45
N GLN A 292 -22.34 -11.91 -2.22
CA GLN A 292 -23.33 -12.89 -1.74
C GLN A 292 -23.64 -13.99 -2.78
N PHE A 293 -23.74 -13.65 -4.05
CA PHE A 293 -23.91 -14.66 -5.10
C PHE A 293 -22.72 -15.61 -5.12
N ASP A 294 -21.52 -15.10 -5.12
CA ASP A 294 -20.31 -15.92 -5.13
C ASP A 294 -20.19 -16.81 -3.88
N ALA A 295 -20.41 -16.24 -2.69
CA ALA A 295 -20.37 -16.97 -1.43
C ALA A 295 -21.38 -18.11 -1.34
N ASN A 296 -22.53 -17.99 -2.03
CA ASN A 296 -23.56 -19.02 -2.08
C ASN A 296 -23.47 -19.92 -3.33
N GLY A 297 -22.41 -19.83 -4.11
CA GLY A 297 -22.21 -20.62 -5.32
C GLY A 297 -23.24 -20.33 -6.43
N VAL A 298 -23.85 -19.15 -6.41
CA VAL A 298 -24.81 -18.72 -7.42
C VAL A 298 -24.05 -18.12 -8.60
N ASP A 299 -24.33 -18.61 -9.82
CA ASP A 299 -23.80 -17.97 -11.01
C ASP A 299 -24.34 -16.55 -11.17
N SER A 300 -23.45 -15.59 -10.93
CA SER A 300 -23.80 -14.17 -10.87
C SER A 300 -24.33 -13.61 -12.17
N THR A 301 -23.86 -14.11 -13.31
CA THR A 301 -24.32 -13.69 -14.65
C THR A 301 -25.76 -14.11 -14.88
N THR A 302 -26.08 -15.36 -14.57
CA THR A 302 -27.44 -15.91 -14.68
C THR A 302 -28.39 -15.23 -13.70
N ALA A 303 -27.95 -15.01 -12.43
CA ALA A 303 -28.73 -14.36 -11.42
C ALA A 303 -29.07 -12.90 -11.77
N LEU A 304 -28.08 -12.13 -12.25
CA LEU A 304 -28.31 -10.75 -12.70
C LEU A 304 -29.24 -10.67 -13.92
N ALA A 305 -29.09 -11.57 -14.90
CA ALA A 305 -29.99 -11.63 -16.04
C ALA A 305 -31.43 -11.91 -15.60
N GLY A 306 -31.60 -12.82 -14.63
CA GLY A 306 -32.89 -13.12 -14.02
C GLY A 306 -33.51 -11.93 -13.30
N LEU A 307 -32.72 -11.22 -12.48
CA LEU A 307 -33.16 -10.02 -11.77
C LEU A 307 -33.53 -8.88 -12.72
N LYS A 308 -32.72 -8.64 -13.76
CA LYS A 308 -33.03 -7.64 -14.79
C LYS A 308 -34.33 -7.94 -15.52
N LYS A 309 -34.55 -9.20 -15.90
CA LYS A 309 -35.81 -9.63 -16.52
C LYS A 309 -37.00 -9.46 -15.60
N ALA A 310 -36.84 -9.81 -14.33
CA ALA A 310 -37.91 -9.64 -13.33
C ALA A 310 -38.26 -8.14 -13.16
N LEU A 311 -37.27 -7.26 -13.11
CA LEU A 311 -37.48 -5.82 -13.01
C LEU A 311 -38.20 -5.26 -14.25
N GLN A 312 -37.79 -5.67 -15.46
CA GLN A 312 -38.43 -5.25 -16.71
C GLN A 312 -39.89 -5.68 -16.76
N ASN A 313 -40.22 -6.90 -16.30
CA ASN A 313 -41.59 -7.36 -16.24
C ASN A 313 -42.42 -6.57 -15.21
N ALA A 314 -41.83 -6.23 -14.04
CA ALA A 314 -42.51 -5.46 -13.00
C ALA A 314 -42.74 -3.98 -13.36
N THR A 315 -41.97 -3.42 -14.29
CA THR A 315 -42.13 -2.03 -14.77
C THR A 315 -42.98 -1.92 -16.03
N ALA A 316 -43.39 -3.04 -16.63
CA ALA A 316 -44.23 -3.11 -17.83
C ALA A 316 -45.75 -3.28 -17.49
N GLU A 317 -46.10 -3.47 -16.23
CA GLU A 317 -47.47 -3.44 -15.69
C GLU A 317 -47.76 -2.04 -15.09
#